data_7a2ec740d6c122dfeddf788a76fb50ce
#
_entry.id   7a2ec740d6c122dfeddf788a76fb50ce
#
_cell.length_a   1.000
_cell.length_b   1.000
_cell.length_c   1.000
_cell.angle_alpha   90.00
_cell.angle_beta   90.00
_cell.angle_gamma   90.00
#
_symmetry.space_group_name_H-M   'P 1'
#
loop_
_entity.id
_entity.type
_entity.pdbx_description
1 polymer ?
#
loop_
_entity_poly.entity_id
_entity_poly.type
_entity_poly.pdbx_seq_one_letter_code
_entity_poly.pdbx_strand_id
1 'polypeptide(L)'
;MAEISVKEYVKKQEQLEDEANELMPFDPSYCTYSMGPIRQPVYACRTCRNIGVCYSCSIQCHTSCDLVELFDKRDFSCDCGTDRQFKGGEEFRPCNIRKNSEPDVGDMSNRYGQNFQGLFCSCHKEYDPNTTATMLQCVLGLECNEDWYHDHCILGIETNPDPVTEDRVLPGFPELASFDGFISWKCIDKYRSVFERLLSHEDADKIVAHKVFRKDAKCLETGENEKTDKKRSLRDMENSGTSDSYSLFLKEGFREEFKKLRDSLEKDDVLKAFLTNTAPFLCEEEKVYEPPKEEEQGSLVELGESALAKNLSHQQTLASLLAFQQIKTKLTDFLRPFAESNTVVSETDIKNFFDSHKK
;
A
#
# COMPACT_ATOMS: atom_id res chain seq x y z
N MET A 1 -17.43 -10.98 35.78
CA MET A 1 -16.99 -9.87 34.91
C MET A 1 -16.02 -9.06 35.73
N ALA A 2 -14.83 -8.75 35.22
CA ALA A 2 -13.86 -7.96 35.98
C ALA A 2 -14.40 -6.53 36.12
N GLU A 3 -14.49 -6.06 37.34
CA GLU A 3 -14.87 -4.67 37.65
C GLU A 3 -13.66 -3.78 37.31
N ILE A 4 -13.84 -2.83 36.40
CA ILE A 4 -12.82 -1.88 35.96
C ILE A 4 -13.20 -0.50 36.50
N SER A 5 -12.26 0.20 37.10
CA SER A 5 -12.50 1.59 37.57
C SER A 5 -12.71 2.53 36.36
N VAL A 6 -13.49 3.60 36.56
CA VAL A 6 -13.72 4.61 35.49
C VAL A 6 -12.40 5.14 34.92
N LYS A 7 -11.41 5.34 35.78
CA LYS A 7 -10.08 5.84 35.38
C LYS A 7 -9.31 4.83 34.51
N GLU A 8 -9.40 3.54 34.82
CA GLU A 8 -8.79 2.47 34.01
C GLU A 8 -9.52 2.29 32.69
N TYR A 9 -10.86 2.44 32.69
CA TYR A 9 -11.65 2.39 31.47
C TYR A 9 -11.27 3.54 30.50
N VAL A 10 -11.21 4.78 30.99
CA VAL A 10 -10.81 5.94 30.19
C VAL A 10 -9.41 5.75 29.61
N LYS A 11 -8.43 5.35 30.44
CA LYS A 11 -7.07 5.08 30.00
C LYS A 11 -7.02 3.97 28.94
N LYS A 12 -7.83 2.93 29.09
CA LYS A 12 -7.89 1.86 28.10
C LYS A 12 -8.54 2.33 26.80
N GLN A 13 -9.52 3.22 26.88
CA GLN A 13 -10.16 3.83 25.72
C GLN A 13 -9.16 4.72 24.95
N GLU A 14 -8.43 5.57 25.65
CA GLU A 14 -7.36 6.40 25.07
C GLU A 14 -6.30 5.54 24.37
N GLN A 15 -5.85 4.45 25.01
CA GLN A 15 -4.91 3.52 24.38
C GLN A 15 -5.46 2.85 23.13
N LEU A 16 -6.73 2.45 23.11
CA LEU A 16 -7.37 1.86 21.93
C LEU A 16 -7.57 2.89 20.81
N GLU A 17 -7.84 4.15 21.15
CA GLU A 17 -7.92 5.24 20.19
C GLU A 17 -6.54 5.54 19.59
N ASP A 18 -5.49 5.59 20.39
CA ASP A 18 -4.11 5.76 19.92
C ASP A 18 -3.69 4.60 19.00
N GLU A 19 -3.93 3.35 19.40
CA GLU A 19 -3.65 2.17 18.59
C GLU A 19 -4.46 2.18 17.27
N ALA A 20 -5.73 2.61 17.30
CA ALA A 20 -6.55 2.72 16.10
C ALA A 20 -6.05 3.82 15.16
N ASN A 21 -5.60 4.96 15.69
CA ASN A 21 -5.03 6.05 14.91
C ASN A 21 -3.67 5.69 14.30
N GLU A 22 -2.86 4.87 14.98
CA GLU A 22 -1.61 4.35 14.41
C GLU A 22 -1.88 3.37 13.25
N LEU A 23 -2.89 2.50 13.40
CA LEU A 23 -3.25 1.50 12.38
C LEU A 23 -4.02 2.09 11.20
N MET A 24 -4.83 3.12 11.43
CA MET A 24 -5.70 3.76 10.43
C MET A 24 -5.59 5.28 10.50
N PRO A 25 -4.45 5.86 10.07
CA PRO A 25 -4.16 7.28 10.27
C PRO A 25 -4.97 8.24 9.38
N PHE A 26 -5.79 7.71 8.48
CA PHE A 26 -6.50 8.51 7.50
C PHE A 26 -8.01 8.36 7.62
N ASP A 27 -8.74 9.45 7.35
CA ASP A 27 -10.21 9.45 7.29
C ASP A 27 -10.72 8.57 6.13
N PRO A 28 -11.47 7.47 6.41
CA PRO A 28 -11.99 6.59 5.38
C PRO A 28 -13.30 7.09 4.74
N SER A 29 -13.61 8.38 4.82
CA SER A 29 -14.89 8.94 4.36
C SER A 29 -14.95 9.22 2.85
N TYR A 30 -13.83 9.14 2.13
CA TYR A 30 -13.75 9.53 0.73
C TYR A 30 -13.35 8.37 -0.18
N CYS A 31 -14.22 8.02 -1.15
CA CYS A 31 -13.89 7.07 -2.21
C CYS A 31 -13.22 7.80 -3.38
N THR A 32 -12.08 7.27 -3.85
CA THR A 32 -11.28 7.89 -4.92
C THR A 32 -11.82 7.66 -6.33
N TYR A 33 -12.93 6.94 -6.54
CA TYR A 33 -13.48 6.67 -7.86
C TYR A 33 -13.68 7.93 -8.71
N SER A 34 -14.24 9.00 -8.11
CA SER A 34 -14.49 10.27 -8.80
C SER A 34 -13.23 11.05 -9.19
N MET A 35 -12.08 10.66 -8.64
CA MET A 35 -10.77 11.27 -8.98
C MET A 35 -10.15 10.68 -10.24
N GLY A 36 -10.72 9.57 -10.74
CA GLY A 36 -10.17 8.83 -11.88
C GLY A 36 -8.88 8.08 -11.54
N PRO A 37 -8.06 7.78 -12.57
CA PRO A 37 -6.80 7.06 -12.38
C PRO A 37 -5.75 7.96 -11.70
N ILE A 38 -5.35 7.58 -10.49
CA ILE A 38 -4.34 8.26 -9.67
C ILE A 38 -3.36 7.25 -9.09
N ARG A 39 -2.21 7.73 -8.58
CA ARG A 39 -1.33 6.90 -7.76
C ARG A 39 -1.85 6.88 -6.33
N GLN A 40 -2.19 5.70 -5.83
CA GLN A 40 -2.82 5.53 -4.52
C GLN A 40 -2.56 4.15 -3.93
N PRO A 41 -2.70 3.97 -2.60
CA PRO A 41 -2.78 2.66 -1.98
C PRO A 41 -3.99 1.87 -2.50
N VAL A 42 -3.78 0.64 -2.95
CA VAL A 42 -4.81 -0.24 -3.53
C VAL A 42 -4.88 -1.54 -2.76
N TYR A 43 -6.09 -1.99 -2.49
CA TYR A 43 -6.39 -3.26 -1.86
C TYR A 43 -7.16 -4.15 -2.83
N ALA A 44 -6.69 -5.37 -3.06
CA ALA A 44 -7.40 -6.35 -3.87
C ALA A 44 -8.43 -7.09 -3.02
N CYS A 45 -9.70 -7.06 -3.41
CA CYS A 45 -10.76 -7.81 -2.74
C CYS A 45 -10.95 -9.16 -3.44
N ARG A 46 -10.40 -10.24 -2.87
CA ARG A 46 -10.51 -11.60 -3.42
C ARG A 46 -11.97 -12.11 -3.35
N THR A 47 -12.72 -11.69 -2.35
CA THR A 47 -14.15 -12.02 -2.22
C THR A 47 -14.99 -11.40 -3.33
N CYS A 48 -14.63 -10.19 -3.79
CA CYS A 48 -15.37 -9.43 -4.81
C CYS A 48 -14.69 -9.52 -6.19
N ARG A 49 -14.40 -10.70 -6.68
CA ARG A 49 -13.85 -10.96 -8.02
C ARG A 49 -12.48 -10.31 -8.27
N ASN A 50 -11.66 -10.21 -7.24
CA ASN A 50 -10.32 -9.65 -7.31
C ASN A 50 -10.27 -8.19 -7.80
N ILE A 51 -11.32 -7.40 -7.53
CA ILE A 51 -11.32 -5.98 -7.84
C ILE A 51 -10.34 -5.23 -6.93
N GLY A 52 -9.79 -4.13 -7.44
CA GLY A 52 -9.01 -3.20 -6.65
C GLY A 52 -9.88 -2.11 -6.06
N VAL A 53 -9.68 -1.83 -4.80
CA VAL A 53 -10.42 -0.79 -4.06
C VAL A 53 -9.45 0.16 -3.36
N CYS A 54 -9.85 1.42 -3.19
CA CYS A 54 -9.08 2.40 -2.46
C CYS A 54 -9.07 2.14 -0.95
N TYR A 55 -8.18 2.80 -0.22
CA TYR A 55 -8.07 2.73 1.24
C TYR A 55 -9.43 2.87 1.94
N SER A 56 -10.18 3.92 1.65
CA SER A 56 -11.46 4.17 2.31
C SER A 56 -12.48 3.06 2.05
N CYS A 57 -12.54 2.53 0.82
CA CYS A 57 -13.45 1.43 0.51
C CYS A 57 -13.00 0.10 1.12
N SER A 58 -11.70 -0.15 1.32
CA SER A 58 -11.23 -1.36 2.01
C SER A 58 -11.81 -1.42 3.43
N ILE A 59 -11.89 -0.27 4.10
CA ILE A 59 -12.43 -0.14 5.47
C ILE A 59 -13.96 -0.09 5.49
N GLN A 60 -14.59 0.78 4.68
CA GLN A 60 -16.03 1.06 4.77
C GLN A 60 -16.93 0.07 4.02
N CYS A 61 -16.39 -0.60 2.99
CA CYS A 61 -17.18 -1.46 2.11
C CYS A 61 -16.74 -2.93 2.13
N HIS A 62 -15.48 -3.21 2.44
CA HIS A 62 -14.87 -4.52 2.26
C HIS A 62 -14.23 -5.10 3.54
N THR A 63 -14.51 -4.56 4.73
CA THR A 63 -13.92 -5.00 6.03
C THR A 63 -14.12 -6.48 6.31
N SER A 64 -15.25 -7.07 5.88
CA SER A 64 -15.55 -8.49 6.05
C SER A 64 -15.04 -9.37 4.89
N CYS A 65 -14.36 -8.78 3.93
CA CYS A 65 -13.84 -9.46 2.75
C CYS A 65 -12.39 -9.94 2.97
N ASP A 66 -11.97 -10.86 2.13
CA ASP A 66 -10.57 -11.26 2.02
C ASP A 66 -9.82 -10.21 1.19
N LEU A 67 -9.03 -9.39 1.86
CA LEU A 67 -8.28 -8.28 1.29
C LEU A 67 -6.79 -8.58 1.23
N VAL A 68 -6.16 -8.20 0.12
CA VAL A 68 -4.71 -8.23 -0.07
C VAL A 68 -4.24 -6.81 -0.32
N GLU A 69 -3.30 -6.33 0.48
CA GLU A 69 -2.67 -5.03 0.26
C GLU A 69 -1.72 -5.10 -0.94
N LEU A 70 -1.90 -4.18 -1.89
CA LEU A 70 -1.06 -4.10 -3.09
C LEU A 70 -0.09 -2.91 -3.05
N PHE A 71 -0.10 -2.16 -1.94
CA PHE A 71 0.65 -0.91 -1.79
C PHE A 71 0.24 0.13 -2.85
N ASP A 72 1.12 1.08 -3.15
CA ASP A 72 0.83 2.11 -4.13
C ASP A 72 0.83 1.55 -5.55
N LYS A 73 -0.25 1.84 -6.27
CA LYS A 73 -0.39 1.56 -7.70
C LYS A 73 -0.60 2.85 -8.48
N ARG A 74 0.04 2.96 -9.64
CA ARG A 74 -0.14 4.07 -10.58
C ARG A 74 -1.38 3.88 -11.41
N ASP A 75 -1.94 4.99 -11.88
CA ASP A 75 -3.03 5.02 -12.85
C ASP A 75 -4.19 4.08 -12.46
N PHE A 76 -4.55 4.08 -11.17
CA PHE A 76 -5.57 3.18 -10.66
C PHE A 76 -6.80 3.94 -10.14
N SER A 77 -7.99 3.55 -10.61
CA SER A 77 -9.29 4.02 -10.14
C SER A 77 -9.96 2.96 -9.27
N CYS A 78 -10.63 3.37 -8.20
CA CYS A 78 -11.31 2.45 -7.30
C CYS A 78 -12.49 1.75 -7.99
N ASP A 79 -12.52 0.41 -8.00
CA ASP A 79 -13.61 -0.38 -8.61
C ASP A 79 -14.71 -0.83 -7.64
N CYS A 80 -14.75 -0.30 -6.41
CA CYS A 80 -15.85 -0.54 -5.48
C CYS A 80 -17.17 0.00 -6.03
N GLY A 81 -18.21 -0.82 -6.16
CA GLY A 81 -19.52 -0.42 -6.69
C GLY A 81 -19.57 -0.22 -8.21
N THR A 82 -18.56 -0.71 -8.95
CA THR A 82 -18.55 -0.69 -10.41
C THR A 82 -19.06 -2.01 -10.99
N ASP A 83 -19.30 -2.04 -12.31
CA ASP A 83 -19.70 -3.23 -13.07
C ASP A 83 -18.64 -4.35 -13.02
N ARG A 84 -17.38 -4.05 -12.68
CA ARG A 84 -16.34 -5.07 -12.48
C ARG A 84 -16.59 -5.94 -11.26
N GLN A 85 -17.27 -5.43 -10.26
CA GLN A 85 -17.58 -6.14 -9.01
C GLN A 85 -18.62 -7.24 -9.22
N PHE A 86 -19.45 -7.16 -10.27
CA PHE A 86 -20.61 -8.04 -10.50
C PHE A 86 -20.55 -8.77 -11.83
N LYS A 87 -21.19 -9.94 -11.88
CA LYS A 87 -21.59 -10.62 -13.13
C LYS A 87 -23.09 -10.47 -13.33
N GLY A 88 -23.52 -10.54 -14.57
CA GLY A 88 -24.94 -10.53 -14.87
C GLY A 88 -25.72 -11.56 -14.04
N GLY A 89 -26.74 -11.10 -13.29
CA GLY A 89 -27.55 -11.89 -12.37
C GLY A 89 -27.11 -11.89 -10.91
N GLU A 90 -25.96 -11.31 -10.56
CA GLU A 90 -25.57 -11.09 -9.18
C GLU A 90 -26.23 -9.84 -8.62
N GLU A 91 -26.49 -9.83 -7.31
CA GLU A 91 -27.06 -8.67 -6.61
C GLU A 91 -26.05 -7.52 -6.57
N PHE A 92 -26.50 -6.35 -6.99
CA PHE A 92 -25.71 -5.14 -6.94
C PHE A 92 -25.45 -4.73 -5.49
N ARG A 93 -24.21 -4.43 -5.17
CA ARG A 93 -23.77 -3.87 -3.88
C ARG A 93 -23.19 -2.48 -4.11
N PRO A 94 -23.90 -1.43 -3.69
CA PRO A 94 -23.41 -0.06 -3.84
C PRO A 94 -22.14 0.16 -3.00
N CYS A 95 -21.33 1.13 -3.41
CA CYS A 95 -20.28 1.65 -2.55
C CYS A 95 -20.92 2.38 -1.35
N ASN A 96 -20.62 1.95 -0.13
CA ASN A 96 -21.18 2.54 1.10
C ASN A 96 -20.85 4.03 1.25
N ILE A 97 -19.73 4.48 0.69
CA ILE A 97 -19.30 5.87 0.74
C ILE A 97 -20.05 6.70 -0.31
N ARG A 98 -20.06 6.26 -1.58
CA ARG A 98 -20.68 7.00 -2.70
C ARG A 98 -22.19 6.80 -2.78
N LYS A 99 -22.71 5.70 -2.23
CA LYS A 99 -24.15 5.35 -2.22
C LYS A 99 -24.78 5.37 -3.63
N ASN A 100 -24.00 4.91 -4.64
CA ASN A 100 -24.45 4.84 -6.01
C ASN A 100 -25.65 3.88 -6.16
N SER A 101 -26.69 4.30 -6.89
CA SER A 101 -27.92 3.52 -7.08
C SER A 101 -27.82 2.45 -8.15
N GLU A 102 -26.86 2.58 -9.06
CA GLU A 102 -26.58 1.68 -10.16
C GLU A 102 -25.07 1.42 -10.22
N PRO A 103 -24.61 0.29 -10.83
CA PRO A 103 -23.19 0.06 -11.02
C PRO A 103 -22.54 1.16 -11.84
N ASP A 104 -21.47 1.75 -11.31
CA ASP A 104 -20.64 2.66 -12.08
C ASP A 104 -19.81 1.87 -13.11
N VAL A 105 -19.30 2.55 -14.11
CA VAL A 105 -18.43 1.94 -15.12
C VAL A 105 -17.01 1.80 -14.56
N GLY A 106 -16.48 0.57 -14.58
CA GLY A 106 -15.09 0.31 -14.19
C GLY A 106 -14.11 0.97 -15.17
N ASP A 107 -13.04 1.56 -14.63
CA ASP A 107 -12.05 2.24 -15.45
C ASP A 107 -11.24 1.25 -16.31
N MET A 108 -11.24 1.47 -17.62
CA MET A 108 -10.54 0.60 -18.58
C MET A 108 -9.02 0.72 -18.49
N SER A 109 -8.49 1.77 -17.87
CA SER A 109 -7.05 1.94 -17.64
C SER A 109 -6.52 1.05 -16.51
N ASN A 110 -7.38 0.58 -15.61
CA ASN A 110 -7.00 -0.30 -14.52
C ASN A 110 -6.35 -1.59 -15.05
N ARG A 111 -5.11 -1.83 -14.63
CA ARG A 111 -4.35 -3.04 -14.98
C ARG A 111 -4.47 -4.08 -13.88
N TYR A 112 -5.13 -5.17 -14.20
CA TYR A 112 -5.27 -6.31 -13.29
C TYR A 112 -4.22 -7.37 -13.60
N GLY A 113 -3.43 -7.73 -12.58
CA GLY A 113 -2.40 -8.76 -12.66
C GLY A 113 -2.56 -9.79 -11.55
N GLN A 114 -1.55 -10.66 -11.39
CA GLN A 114 -1.55 -11.72 -10.39
C GLN A 114 -1.66 -11.20 -8.94
N ASN A 115 -1.18 -9.98 -8.67
CA ASN A 115 -1.24 -9.40 -7.33
C ASN A 115 -2.68 -9.26 -6.82
N PHE A 116 -3.66 -9.01 -7.72
CA PHE A 116 -5.07 -8.96 -7.37
C PHE A 116 -5.65 -10.31 -6.95
N GLN A 117 -4.94 -11.41 -7.23
CA GLN A 117 -5.25 -12.76 -6.75
C GLN A 117 -4.47 -13.11 -5.47
N GLY A 118 -3.67 -12.19 -4.94
CA GLY A 118 -2.77 -12.41 -3.80
C GLY A 118 -1.47 -13.10 -4.17
N LEU A 119 -1.16 -13.23 -5.46
CA LEU A 119 0.06 -13.87 -5.93
C LEU A 119 1.10 -12.82 -6.32
N PHE A 120 2.33 -13.03 -5.89
CA PHE A 120 3.44 -12.11 -6.13
C PHE A 120 4.62 -12.81 -6.76
N CYS A 121 5.53 -12.00 -7.33
CA CYS A 121 6.80 -12.45 -7.86
C CYS A 121 6.67 -13.35 -9.11
N SER A 122 7.80 -13.73 -9.68
CA SER A 122 7.86 -14.72 -10.77
C SER A 122 7.57 -16.15 -10.31
N CYS A 123 7.61 -16.40 -9.01
CA CYS A 123 7.27 -17.70 -8.43
C CYS A 123 5.77 -17.90 -8.18
N HIS A 124 4.94 -16.87 -8.38
CA HIS A 124 3.47 -16.92 -8.23
C HIS A 124 3.04 -17.44 -6.85
N LYS A 125 3.69 -17.01 -5.78
CA LYS A 125 3.36 -17.38 -4.41
C LYS A 125 2.59 -16.27 -3.70
N GLU A 126 1.76 -16.66 -2.73
CA GLU A 126 1.18 -15.72 -1.78
C GLU A 126 2.29 -15.15 -0.88
N TYR A 127 2.06 -13.94 -0.38
CA TYR A 127 2.95 -13.36 0.62
C TYR A 127 2.83 -14.13 1.94
N ASP A 128 3.95 -14.59 2.46
CA ASP A 128 4.03 -15.25 3.76
C ASP A 128 4.87 -14.38 4.71
N PRO A 129 4.25 -13.76 5.74
CA PRO A 129 4.96 -12.91 6.69
C PRO A 129 5.96 -13.68 7.56
N ASN A 130 5.89 -15.02 7.59
CA ASN A 130 6.82 -15.85 8.36
C ASN A 130 8.10 -16.19 7.58
N THR A 131 8.18 -15.80 6.31
CA THR A 131 9.41 -15.98 5.52
C THR A 131 10.32 -14.78 5.72
N THR A 132 11.61 -15.02 5.75
CA THR A 132 12.64 -13.98 5.88
C THR A 132 13.16 -13.51 4.52
N ALA A 133 12.54 -13.93 3.43
CA ALA A 133 12.90 -13.49 2.09
C ALA A 133 12.56 -12.00 1.91
N THR A 134 13.56 -11.21 1.60
CA THR A 134 13.35 -9.80 1.25
C THR A 134 12.58 -9.69 -0.07
N MET A 135 11.54 -8.88 -0.10
CA MET A 135 10.80 -8.56 -1.32
C MET A 135 11.03 -7.11 -1.73
N LEU A 136 11.25 -6.88 -3.01
CA LEU A 136 11.44 -5.56 -3.60
C LEU A 136 10.39 -5.29 -4.67
N GLN A 137 9.76 -4.11 -4.59
CA GLN A 137 8.84 -3.64 -5.62
C GLN A 137 9.61 -3.05 -6.81
N CYS A 138 9.18 -3.36 -8.03
CA CYS A 138 9.76 -2.79 -9.22
C CYS A 138 9.28 -1.34 -9.41
N VAL A 139 10.19 -0.36 -9.26
CA VAL A 139 9.85 1.07 -9.39
C VAL A 139 9.43 1.48 -10.81
N LEU A 140 9.87 0.74 -11.83
CA LEU A 140 9.43 0.99 -13.22
C LEU A 140 8.02 0.45 -13.46
N GLY A 141 7.75 -0.78 -13.09
CA GLY A 141 6.40 -1.37 -13.07
C GLY A 141 5.66 -1.49 -14.40
N LEU A 142 6.19 -0.97 -15.51
CA LEU A 142 5.48 -0.86 -16.79
C LEU A 142 5.11 -2.21 -17.42
N GLU A 143 6.00 -3.20 -17.35
CA GLU A 143 5.75 -4.56 -17.85
C GLU A 143 5.24 -5.48 -16.75
N CYS A 144 5.76 -5.36 -15.54
CA CYS A 144 5.43 -6.25 -14.43
C CYS A 144 4.25 -5.79 -13.57
N ASN A 145 3.61 -4.67 -13.92
CA ASN A 145 2.50 -4.08 -13.17
C ASN A 145 2.86 -3.80 -11.69
N GLU A 146 4.06 -3.24 -11.47
CA GLU A 146 4.58 -2.88 -10.13
C GLU A 146 4.60 -4.07 -9.16
N ASP A 147 4.96 -5.25 -9.68
CA ASP A 147 5.03 -6.49 -8.91
C ASP A 147 6.20 -6.48 -7.92
N TRP A 148 6.09 -7.30 -6.90
CA TRP A 148 7.09 -7.51 -5.85
C TRP A 148 7.86 -8.79 -6.11
N TYR A 149 9.17 -8.77 -5.88
CA TYR A 149 10.06 -9.88 -6.21
C TYR A 149 10.91 -10.27 -5.01
N HIS A 150 10.94 -11.56 -4.68
CA HIS A 150 11.87 -12.09 -3.71
C HIS A 150 13.32 -11.96 -4.18
N ASP A 151 14.22 -11.71 -3.27
CA ASP A 151 15.68 -11.63 -3.50
C ASP A 151 16.23 -12.82 -4.27
N HIS A 152 15.91 -14.06 -3.86
CA HIS A 152 16.31 -15.28 -4.55
C HIS A 152 15.71 -15.38 -5.97
N CYS A 153 14.48 -14.92 -6.16
CA CYS A 153 13.85 -14.89 -7.48
C CYS A 153 14.53 -13.86 -8.40
N ILE A 154 14.99 -12.73 -7.86
CA ILE A 154 15.77 -11.74 -8.59
C ILE A 154 17.08 -12.37 -9.08
N LEU A 155 17.75 -13.13 -8.23
CA LEU A 155 18.98 -13.85 -8.59
C LEU A 155 18.74 -15.06 -9.52
N GLY A 156 17.49 -15.54 -9.66
CA GLY A 156 17.16 -16.75 -10.40
C GLY A 156 17.66 -18.02 -9.73
N ILE A 157 17.70 -18.04 -8.39
CA ILE A 157 18.13 -19.20 -7.59
C ILE A 157 16.89 -19.87 -7.01
N GLU A 158 16.81 -21.19 -7.11
CA GLU A 158 15.87 -21.96 -6.31
C GLU A 158 16.42 -22.08 -4.90
N THR A 159 15.81 -21.38 -3.95
CA THR A 159 16.12 -21.60 -2.54
C THR A 159 15.00 -22.41 -1.91
N ASN A 160 15.37 -23.45 -1.20
CA ASN A 160 14.51 -23.99 -0.15
C ASN A 160 14.54 -22.94 0.97
N PRO A 161 13.41 -22.41 1.45
CA PRO A 161 13.42 -21.49 2.56
C PRO A 161 13.79 -22.27 3.82
N ASP A 162 15.09 -22.36 4.12
CA ASP A 162 15.50 -22.72 5.46
C ASP A 162 15.07 -21.61 6.42
N PRO A 163 14.62 -21.93 7.63
CA PRO A 163 14.26 -20.93 8.64
C PRO A 163 15.47 -20.05 8.92
N VAL A 164 15.38 -18.80 8.55
CA VAL A 164 16.51 -17.89 8.41
C VAL A 164 16.76 -17.14 9.71
N THR A 165 18.05 -16.97 10.02
CA THR A 165 18.55 -15.95 10.95
C THR A 165 18.40 -14.56 10.33
N GLU A 166 17.97 -13.58 11.10
CA GLU A 166 17.54 -12.23 10.72
C GLU A 166 18.49 -11.39 9.83
N ASP A 167 19.73 -11.81 9.61
CA ASP A 167 20.76 -11.01 8.92
C ASP A 167 21.33 -11.64 7.63
N ARG A 168 20.58 -12.53 6.97
CA ARG A 168 21.11 -13.24 5.82
C ARG A 168 20.95 -12.48 4.50
N VAL A 169 21.99 -11.77 4.08
CA VAL A 169 22.13 -11.34 2.69
C VAL A 169 22.51 -12.53 1.82
N LEU A 170 21.72 -12.81 0.77
CA LEU A 170 22.03 -13.88 -0.17
C LEU A 170 23.31 -13.55 -0.96
N PRO A 171 24.22 -14.51 -1.15
CA PRO A 171 25.43 -14.29 -1.93
C PRO A 171 25.11 -13.81 -3.36
N GLY A 172 25.59 -12.61 -3.71
CA GLY A 172 25.33 -11.96 -5.00
C GLY A 172 24.12 -11.04 -5.02
N PHE A 173 23.38 -10.92 -3.92
CA PHE A 173 22.35 -9.90 -3.74
C PHE A 173 22.99 -8.65 -3.10
N PRO A 174 22.65 -7.43 -3.56
CA PRO A 174 23.17 -6.21 -2.97
C PRO A 174 22.70 -6.00 -1.52
N GLU A 175 23.52 -5.33 -0.70
CA GLU A 175 23.11 -4.88 0.62
C GLU A 175 21.95 -3.88 0.50
N LEU A 176 20.91 -4.01 1.33
CA LEU A 176 19.70 -3.18 1.25
C LEU A 176 20.00 -1.68 1.41
N ALA A 177 21.00 -1.32 2.21
CA ALA A 177 21.42 0.07 2.41
C ALA A 177 22.21 0.66 1.22
N SER A 178 22.55 -0.14 0.20
CA SER A 178 23.38 0.29 -0.94
C SER A 178 22.57 0.81 -2.13
N PHE A 179 21.26 0.77 -2.08
CA PHE A 179 20.36 1.21 -3.15
C PHE A 179 19.03 1.71 -2.60
N ASP A 180 18.32 2.52 -3.39
CA ASP A 180 17.01 3.10 -3.06
C ASP A 180 15.89 2.64 -4.00
N GLY A 181 16.22 2.12 -5.17
CA GLY A 181 15.24 1.65 -6.15
C GLY A 181 15.65 0.35 -6.83
N PHE A 182 14.65 -0.40 -7.29
CA PHE A 182 14.85 -1.67 -7.99
C PHE A 182 14.04 -1.71 -9.29
N ILE A 183 14.67 -2.09 -10.40
CA ILE A 183 14.00 -2.34 -11.68
C ILE A 183 14.17 -3.80 -12.05
N SER A 184 13.06 -4.52 -12.19
CA SER A 184 13.04 -5.94 -12.49
C SER A 184 13.54 -6.25 -13.90
N TRP A 185 14.15 -7.41 -14.07
CA TRP A 185 14.59 -7.93 -15.37
C TRP A 185 13.47 -7.96 -16.41
N LYS A 186 12.20 -8.20 -16.01
CA LYS A 186 11.06 -8.17 -16.93
C LYS A 186 10.89 -6.80 -17.59
N CYS A 187 10.99 -5.74 -16.80
CA CYS A 187 10.94 -4.38 -17.32
C CYS A 187 12.20 -4.01 -18.11
N ILE A 188 13.39 -4.46 -17.67
CA ILE A 188 14.64 -4.27 -18.40
C ILE A 188 14.58 -4.96 -19.77
N ASP A 189 14.15 -6.21 -19.84
CA ASP A 189 14.05 -6.97 -21.08
C ASP A 189 13.09 -6.33 -22.09
N LYS A 190 11.98 -5.79 -21.59
CA LYS A 190 11.00 -5.06 -22.42
C LYS A 190 11.56 -3.78 -23.03
N TYR A 191 12.35 -3.04 -22.26
CA TYR A 191 12.91 -1.74 -22.64
C TYR A 191 14.44 -1.82 -22.76
N ARG A 192 14.95 -2.95 -23.24
CA ARG A 192 16.39 -3.27 -23.25
C ARG A 192 17.25 -2.18 -23.89
N SER A 193 16.88 -1.68 -25.08
CA SER A 193 17.63 -0.65 -25.77
C SER A 193 17.76 0.66 -25.00
N VAL A 194 16.76 0.99 -24.19
CA VAL A 194 16.76 2.18 -23.32
C VAL A 194 17.78 2.00 -22.19
N PHE A 195 17.76 0.84 -21.54
CA PHE A 195 18.66 0.58 -20.42
C PHE A 195 20.11 0.30 -20.88
N GLU A 196 20.32 -0.28 -22.06
CA GLU A 196 21.63 -0.37 -22.67
C GLU A 196 22.19 1.04 -23.00
N ARG A 197 21.34 1.94 -23.49
CA ARG A 197 21.71 3.34 -23.71
C ARG A 197 22.07 4.05 -22.40
N LEU A 198 21.31 3.82 -21.31
CA LEU A 198 21.62 4.32 -19.98
C LEU A 198 23.00 3.81 -19.52
N LEU A 199 23.21 2.49 -19.57
CA LEU A 199 24.44 1.86 -19.09
C LEU A 199 25.69 2.24 -19.91
N SER A 200 25.52 2.70 -21.14
CA SER A 200 26.61 3.20 -21.98
C SER A 200 26.91 4.69 -21.78
N HIS A 201 26.10 5.39 -20.97
CA HIS A 201 26.30 6.81 -20.71
C HIS A 201 27.36 7.04 -19.63
N GLU A 202 28.12 8.12 -19.73
CA GLU A 202 29.16 8.48 -18.74
C GLU A 202 28.63 8.72 -17.32
N ASP A 203 27.36 9.14 -17.21
CA ASP A 203 26.70 9.36 -15.92
C ASP A 203 25.95 8.12 -15.38
N ALA A 204 26.07 6.96 -16.02
CA ALA A 204 25.40 5.73 -15.58
C ALA A 204 25.69 5.41 -14.12
N ASP A 205 26.94 5.57 -13.71
CA ASP A 205 27.40 5.30 -12.34
C ASP A 205 26.81 6.26 -11.28
N LYS A 206 26.21 7.38 -11.68
CA LYS A 206 25.51 8.27 -10.75
C LYS A 206 24.09 7.76 -10.41
N ILE A 207 23.53 6.97 -11.31
CA ILE A 207 22.15 6.46 -11.24
C ILE A 207 22.13 5.01 -10.78
N VAL A 208 22.96 4.18 -11.36
CA VAL A 208 22.97 2.73 -11.14
C VAL A 208 23.94 2.37 -10.02
N ALA A 209 23.43 1.74 -8.97
CA ALA A 209 24.24 1.20 -7.88
C ALA A 209 24.78 -0.17 -8.24
N HIS A 210 23.89 -1.08 -8.70
CA HIS A 210 24.27 -2.44 -9.05
C HIS A 210 23.52 -2.92 -10.29
N LYS A 211 24.22 -3.73 -11.09
CA LYS A 211 23.66 -4.53 -12.17
C LYS A 211 23.79 -6.00 -11.78
N VAL A 212 22.67 -6.67 -11.57
CA VAL A 212 22.64 -8.06 -11.07
C VAL A 212 22.11 -8.96 -12.17
N PHE A 213 22.93 -9.89 -12.62
CA PHE A 213 22.55 -10.89 -13.60
C PHE A 213 21.75 -12.02 -12.95
N ARG A 214 20.69 -12.43 -13.63
CA ARG A 214 19.87 -13.57 -13.22
C ARG A 214 20.54 -14.85 -13.68
N LYS A 215 20.65 -15.84 -12.78
CA LYS A 215 21.11 -17.18 -13.14
C LYS A 215 19.97 -17.91 -13.86
N ASP A 216 20.19 -18.33 -15.10
CA ASP A 216 19.19 -19.13 -15.79
C ASP A 216 19.08 -20.52 -15.14
N ALA A 217 17.84 -20.98 -14.92
CA ALA A 217 17.54 -22.30 -14.36
C ALA A 217 18.17 -23.47 -15.16
N LYS A 218 18.54 -23.24 -16.43
CA LYS A 218 19.25 -24.22 -17.26
C LYS A 218 20.73 -24.46 -16.89
N CYS A 219 21.34 -23.58 -16.10
CA CYS A 219 22.73 -23.75 -15.64
C CYS A 219 22.85 -24.67 -14.40
N LEU A 220 21.73 -25.06 -13.78
CA LEU A 220 21.72 -25.87 -12.56
C LEU A 220 21.65 -27.38 -12.83
N GLU A 221 21.35 -27.83 -14.04
CA GLU A 221 21.27 -29.27 -14.39
C GLU A 221 22.60 -29.89 -14.77
N THR A 222 23.71 -29.13 -14.90
CA THR A 222 25.05 -29.67 -15.18
C THR A 222 25.98 -29.49 -13.97
N GLY A 223 25.58 -30.09 -12.85
CA GLY A 223 26.44 -30.26 -11.69
C GLY A 223 27.36 -31.47 -11.88
N GLU A 224 28.36 -31.38 -12.72
CA GLU A 224 29.49 -32.29 -12.68
C GLU A 224 30.82 -31.52 -12.64
N ASN A 225 31.61 -31.90 -11.66
CA ASN A 225 32.97 -31.45 -11.42
C ASN A 225 33.83 -31.46 -12.70
N GLU A 226 34.29 -30.31 -13.16
CA GLU A 226 35.57 -30.25 -13.83
C GLU A 226 36.31 -28.95 -13.49
N LYS A 227 37.35 -29.13 -12.66
CA LYS A 227 38.46 -28.19 -12.55
C LYS A 227 39.22 -28.20 -13.88
N THR A 228 39.05 -27.21 -14.70
CA THR A 228 40.06 -26.84 -15.70
C THR A 228 40.00 -25.35 -16.00
N ASP A 229 41.06 -24.66 -15.59
CA ASP A 229 41.46 -23.36 -16.08
C ASP A 229 41.50 -23.37 -17.61
N LYS A 230 40.52 -22.75 -18.25
CA LYS A 230 40.66 -22.29 -19.64
C LYS A 230 40.20 -20.86 -19.74
N LYS A 231 41.14 -19.95 -19.97
CA LYS A 231 40.88 -18.60 -20.48
C LYS A 231 39.92 -18.69 -21.66
N ARG A 232 38.65 -18.33 -21.48
CA ARG A 232 37.71 -18.14 -22.58
C ARG A 232 38.13 -16.92 -23.38
N SER A 233 38.37 -17.15 -24.67
CA SER A 233 38.69 -16.11 -25.65
C SER A 233 37.50 -15.19 -25.84
N LEU A 234 37.75 -13.88 -26.02
CA LEU A 234 36.75 -12.86 -26.31
C LEU A 234 35.84 -13.16 -27.52
N ARG A 235 36.27 -14.11 -28.40
CA ARG A 235 35.51 -14.51 -29.60
C ARG A 235 34.39 -15.51 -29.34
N ASP A 236 34.36 -16.17 -28.18
CA ASP A 236 33.30 -17.14 -27.84
C ASP A 236 32.07 -16.46 -27.21
N MET A 237 32.13 -15.14 -26.93
CA MET A 237 31.02 -14.36 -26.39
C MET A 237 30.06 -13.83 -27.47
N GLU A 238 30.39 -13.89 -28.74
CA GLU A 238 29.59 -13.33 -29.84
C GLU A 238 28.54 -14.31 -30.43
N ASN A 239 28.47 -15.56 -29.98
CA ASN A 239 27.67 -16.59 -30.65
C ASN A 239 26.73 -17.41 -29.74
N SER A 240 26.49 -17.01 -28.50
CA SER A 240 25.40 -17.57 -27.70
C SER A 240 24.28 -16.53 -27.61
N GLY A 241 23.24 -16.66 -28.45
CA GLY A 241 22.09 -15.76 -28.54
C GLY A 241 21.12 -15.82 -27.34
N THR A 242 21.63 -15.97 -26.15
CA THR A 242 20.89 -15.77 -24.89
C THR A 242 21.45 -14.53 -24.23
N SER A 243 20.80 -13.38 -24.48
CA SER A 243 21.13 -12.18 -23.73
C SER A 243 20.81 -12.42 -22.26
N ASP A 244 21.83 -12.42 -21.41
CA ASP A 244 21.66 -12.61 -19.97
C ASP A 244 20.69 -11.57 -19.42
N SER A 245 19.57 -12.02 -18.84
CA SER A 245 18.62 -11.14 -18.16
C SER A 245 19.23 -10.59 -16.88
N TYR A 246 19.04 -9.31 -16.63
CA TYR A 246 19.57 -8.65 -15.45
C TYR A 246 18.56 -7.68 -14.85
N SER A 247 18.73 -7.37 -13.58
CA SER A 247 18.01 -6.33 -12.86
C SER A 247 18.92 -5.17 -12.54
N LEU A 248 18.37 -3.97 -12.37
CA LEU A 248 19.10 -2.78 -11.95
C LEU A 248 18.65 -2.34 -10.56
N PHE A 249 19.64 -1.93 -9.79
CA PHE A 249 19.45 -1.30 -8.49
C PHE A 249 19.93 0.14 -8.60
N LEU A 250 19.10 1.07 -8.18
CA LEU A 250 19.30 2.50 -8.35
C LEU A 250 19.80 3.12 -7.05
N LYS A 251 20.71 4.08 -7.18
CA LYS A 251 21.27 4.82 -6.02
C LYS A 251 20.22 5.73 -5.38
N GLU A 252 20.46 6.11 -4.15
CA GLU A 252 19.73 7.20 -3.50
C GLU A 252 19.82 8.48 -4.36
N GLY A 253 18.71 9.20 -4.47
CA GLY A 253 18.64 10.40 -5.32
C GLY A 253 18.63 10.13 -6.83
N PHE A 254 18.40 8.90 -7.27
CA PHE A 254 18.40 8.54 -8.70
C PHE A 254 17.45 9.39 -9.55
N ARG A 255 16.35 9.92 -8.97
CA ARG A 255 15.37 10.73 -9.71
C ARG A 255 15.97 12.05 -10.19
N GLU A 256 16.70 12.73 -9.34
CA GLU A 256 17.39 13.98 -9.67
C GLU A 256 18.46 13.74 -10.75
N GLU A 257 19.17 12.63 -10.66
CA GLU A 257 20.18 12.28 -11.65
C GLU A 257 19.55 11.88 -13.00
N PHE A 258 18.45 11.12 -13.00
CA PHE A 258 17.66 10.88 -14.23
C PHE A 258 17.13 12.17 -14.84
N LYS A 259 16.68 13.12 -14.03
CA LYS A 259 16.20 14.43 -14.50
C LYS A 259 17.33 15.22 -15.16
N LYS A 260 18.50 15.31 -14.54
CA LYS A 260 19.69 15.96 -15.10
C LYS A 260 20.10 15.28 -16.41
N LEU A 261 20.13 13.97 -16.42
CA LEU A 261 20.47 13.18 -17.60
C LEU A 261 19.48 13.45 -18.74
N ARG A 262 18.16 13.33 -18.49
CA ARG A 262 17.09 13.64 -19.47
C ARG A 262 17.29 15.03 -20.10
N ASP A 263 17.58 16.03 -19.27
CA ASP A 263 17.69 17.41 -19.71
C ASP A 263 18.97 17.67 -20.53
N SER A 264 20.03 16.88 -20.31
CA SER A 264 21.31 16.95 -21.04
C SER A 264 21.32 16.22 -22.39
N LEU A 265 20.46 15.21 -22.57
CA LEU A 265 20.42 14.38 -23.77
C LEU A 265 19.86 15.16 -24.99
N GLU A 266 20.25 14.74 -26.20
CA GLU A 266 19.72 15.27 -27.45
C GLU A 266 18.24 14.89 -27.64
N LYS A 267 17.51 15.66 -28.48
CA LYS A 267 16.06 15.48 -28.67
C LYS A 267 15.70 14.09 -29.22
N ASP A 268 16.55 13.52 -30.04
CA ASP A 268 16.30 12.25 -30.72
C ASP A 268 16.84 11.04 -29.94
N ASP A 269 17.35 11.26 -28.72
CA ASP A 269 17.84 10.18 -27.88
C ASP A 269 16.68 9.32 -27.34
N VAL A 270 16.78 8.00 -27.52
CA VAL A 270 15.76 7.04 -27.09
C VAL A 270 15.53 7.07 -25.58
N LEU A 271 16.58 7.31 -24.81
CA LEU A 271 16.50 7.41 -23.35
C LEU A 271 15.76 8.68 -22.95
N LYS A 272 16.01 9.82 -23.64
CA LYS A 272 15.26 11.06 -23.41
C LYS A 272 13.78 10.90 -23.71
N ALA A 273 13.45 10.30 -24.84
CA ALA A 273 12.07 10.03 -25.23
C ALA A 273 11.36 9.14 -24.20
N PHE A 274 12.04 8.12 -23.70
CA PHE A 274 11.52 7.22 -22.69
C PHE A 274 11.27 7.94 -21.35
N LEU A 275 12.25 8.70 -20.84
CA LEU A 275 12.15 9.44 -19.59
C LEU A 275 11.13 10.61 -19.66
N THR A 276 10.81 11.09 -20.86
CA THR A 276 9.85 12.18 -21.04
C THR A 276 8.41 11.65 -21.20
N ASN A 277 8.22 10.60 -22.00
CA ASN A 277 6.88 10.19 -22.43
C ASN A 277 6.40 8.87 -21.80
N THR A 278 7.31 7.97 -21.42
CA THR A 278 6.96 6.61 -20.97
C THR A 278 7.12 6.44 -19.46
N ALA A 279 8.20 6.96 -18.91
CA ALA A 279 8.51 6.84 -17.50
C ALA A 279 8.97 8.16 -16.86
N PRO A 280 8.18 9.25 -16.94
CA PRO A 280 8.53 10.54 -16.34
C PRO A 280 8.70 10.45 -14.81
N PHE A 281 8.04 9.50 -14.19
CA PHE A 281 8.12 9.22 -12.76
C PHE A 281 9.49 8.70 -12.28
N LEU A 282 10.38 8.31 -13.20
CA LEU A 282 11.79 8.06 -12.87
C LEU A 282 12.58 9.36 -12.66
N CYS A 283 12.10 10.49 -13.20
CA CYS A 283 12.73 11.81 -13.06
C CYS A 283 12.08 12.67 -11.99
N GLU A 284 10.80 12.45 -11.71
CA GLU A 284 10.01 13.27 -10.80
C GLU A 284 9.18 12.35 -9.91
N GLU A 285 9.17 12.65 -8.62
CA GLU A 285 8.38 11.86 -7.69
C GLU A 285 6.88 12.07 -7.95
N GLU A 286 6.17 10.99 -8.21
CA GLU A 286 4.72 11.04 -8.31
C GLU A 286 4.11 11.15 -6.93
N LYS A 287 3.26 12.15 -6.76
CA LYS A 287 2.54 12.32 -5.51
C LYS A 287 1.55 11.15 -5.34
N VAL A 288 1.76 10.38 -4.29
CA VAL A 288 0.78 9.38 -3.84
C VAL A 288 -0.40 10.12 -3.22
N TYR A 289 -1.62 9.69 -3.57
CA TYR A 289 -2.81 10.20 -2.91
C TYR A 289 -2.85 9.65 -1.48
N GLU A 290 -2.84 10.56 -0.53
CA GLU A 290 -3.11 10.28 0.87
C GLU A 290 -4.53 10.76 1.17
N PRO A 291 -5.41 9.91 1.71
CA PRO A 291 -6.69 10.38 2.25
C PRO A 291 -6.45 11.49 3.27
N PRO A 292 -7.39 12.41 3.46
CA PRO A 292 -7.28 13.40 4.52
C PRO A 292 -6.98 12.69 5.85
N LYS A 293 -6.04 13.23 6.62
CA LYS A 293 -5.90 12.78 8.02
C LYS A 293 -7.24 13.00 8.71
N GLU A 294 -7.62 12.06 9.57
CA GLU A 294 -8.74 12.33 10.47
C GLU A 294 -8.40 13.65 11.17
N GLU A 295 -9.12 14.72 10.82
CA GLU A 295 -9.10 15.91 11.66
C GLU A 295 -9.47 15.39 13.03
N GLU A 296 -8.73 15.74 14.09
CA GLU A 296 -9.07 15.40 15.47
C GLU A 296 -10.58 15.61 15.59
N GLN A 297 -11.32 14.52 15.47
CA GLN A 297 -12.78 14.62 15.45
C GLN A 297 -13.08 15.26 16.78
N GLY A 298 -13.58 16.48 16.71
CA GLY A 298 -13.97 17.22 17.89
C GLY A 298 -14.78 16.28 18.75
N SER A 299 -14.58 16.28 20.03
CA SER A 299 -15.03 15.27 20.98
C SER A 299 -16.40 14.71 20.57
N LEU A 300 -16.76 13.47 20.90
CA LEU A 300 -18.12 12.89 20.67
C LEU A 300 -19.25 13.88 20.91
N VAL A 301 -19.00 14.90 21.74
CA VAL A 301 -19.87 16.04 22.03
C VAL A 301 -20.04 16.96 20.82
N GLU A 302 -18.94 17.33 20.14
CA GLU A 302 -18.96 18.22 18.95
C GLU A 302 -19.57 17.52 17.74
N LEU A 303 -19.34 16.21 17.60
CA LEU A 303 -20.03 15.38 16.61
C LEU A 303 -21.55 15.33 16.87
N GLY A 304 -21.93 15.14 18.13
CA GLY A 304 -23.33 15.18 18.55
C GLY A 304 -23.97 16.56 18.30
N GLU A 305 -23.30 17.65 18.61
CA GLU A 305 -23.72 19.02 18.35
C GLU A 305 -23.87 19.29 16.83
N SER A 306 -22.92 18.86 16.01
CA SER A 306 -23.00 18.99 14.56
C SER A 306 -24.14 18.17 13.95
N ALA A 307 -24.39 16.96 14.45
CA ALA A 307 -25.50 16.11 14.00
C ALA A 307 -26.87 16.71 14.39
N LEU A 308 -26.97 17.27 15.57
CA LEU A 308 -28.19 17.97 16.02
C LEU A 308 -28.44 19.22 15.18
N ALA A 309 -27.40 20.02 14.89
CA ALA A 309 -27.51 21.23 14.08
C ALA A 309 -27.96 20.96 12.64
N LYS A 310 -27.58 19.81 12.07
CA LYS A 310 -27.96 19.40 10.69
C LYS A 310 -29.41 18.92 10.58
N ASN A 311 -29.97 18.33 11.64
CA ASN A 311 -31.26 17.61 11.59
C ASN A 311 -32.43 18.30 12.32
N LEU A 312 -32.16 19.33 13.11
CA LEU A 312 -33.16 20.00 13.91
C LEU A 312 -33.27 21.49 13.57
N SER A 313 -34.43 22.10 13.86
CA SER A 313 -34.56 23.55 13.75
C SER A 313 -33.66 24.26 14.78
N HIS A 314 -33.26 25.49 14.52
CA HIS A 314 -32.36 26.27 15.38
C HIS A 314 -32.82 26.30 16.86
N GLN A 315 -34.13 26.45 17.10
CA GLN A 315 -34.68 26.43 18.46
C GLN A 315 -34.59 25.05 19.13
N GLN A 316 -34.84 23.98 18.36
CA GLN A 316 -34.71 22.61 18.85
C GLN A 316 -33.27 22.23 19.12
N THR A 317 -32.36 22.65 18.26
CA THR A 317 -30.92 22.46 18.43
C THR A 317 -30.44 23.14 19.72
N LEU A 318 -30.81 24.40 19.93
CA LEU A 318 -30.44 25.15 21.14
C LEU A 318 -31.01 24.50 22.42
N ALA A 319 -32.25 24.06 22.39
CA ALA A 319 -32.87 23.37 23.52
C ALA A 319 -32.20 22.02 23.82
N SER A 320 -31.85 21.27 22.79
CA SER A 320 -31.16 19.99 22.91
C SER A 320 -29.73 20.15 23.44
N LEU A 321 -29.00 21.17 22.99
CA LEU A 321 -27.66 21.48 23.49
C LEU A 321 -27.69 21.90 24.97
N LEU A 322 -28.65 22.75 25.37
CA LEU A 322 -28.80 23.13 26.76
C LEU A 322 -29.14 21.93 27.64
N ALA A 323 -30.07 21.06 27.20
CA ALA A 323 -30.40 19.84 27.92
C ALA A 323 -29.21 18.89 28.05
N PHE A 324 -28.43 18.74 26.96
CA PHE A 324 -27.22 17.92 26.94
C PHE A 324 -26.17 18.46 27.91
N GLN A 325 -25.88 19.76 27.89
CA GLN A 325 -24.94 20.39 28.84
C GLN A 325 -25.37 20.20 30.28
N GLN A 326 -26.67 20.32 30.57
CA GLN A 326 -27.21 20.10 31.91
C GLN A 326 -27.00 18.64 32.36
N ILE A 327 -27.28 17.67 31.48
CA ILE A 327 -27.08 16.24 31.78
C ILE A 327 -25.57 15.94 31.96
N LYS A 328 -24.73 16.49 31.09
CA LYS A 328 -23.26 16.35 31.18
C LYS A 328 -22.73 16.85 32.51
N THR A 329 -23.13 18.07 32.93
CA THR A 329 -22.70 18.64 34.21
C THR A 329 -23.16 17.78 35.38
N LYS A 330 -24.41 17.36 35.41
CA LYS A 330 -24.98 16.51 36.47
C LYS A 330 -24.27 15.13 36.53
N LEU A 331 -24.00 14.54 35.36
CA LEU A 331 -23.28 13.25 35.27
C LEU A 331 -21.82 13.39 35.73
N THR A 332 -21.17 14.48 35.35
CA THR A 332 -19.81 14.75 35.81
C THR A 332 -19.74 14.91 37.32
N ASP A 333 -20.69 15.66 37.91
CA ASP A 333 -20.76 15.87 39.35
C ASP A 333 -21.12 14.57 40.10
N PHE A 334 -21.94 13.71 39.49
CA PHE A 334 -22.27 12.38 40.03
C PHE A 334 -21.07 11.44 39.99
N LEU A 335 -20.28 11.43 38.89
CA LEU A 335 -19.13 10.54 38.72
C LEU A 335 -17.89 11.02 39.48
N ARG A 336 -17.76 12.31 39.80
CA ARG A 336 -16.60 12.89 40.46
C ARG A 336 -16.22 12.17 41.78
N PRO A 337 -17.14 11.88 42.74
CA PRO A 337 -16.80 11.17 43.96
C PRO A 337 -16.23 9.74 43.69
N PHE A 338 -16.74 9.06 42.67
CA PHE A 338 -16.28 7.73 42.30
C PHE A 338 -14.87 7.79 41.71
N ALA A 339 -14.59 8.81 40.88
CA ALA A 339 -13.26 9.03 40.31
C ALA A 339 -12.23 9.41 41.39
N GLU A 340 -12.60 10.28 42.35
CA GLU A 340 -11.72 10.73 43.44
C GLU A 340 -11.43 9.60 44.45
N SER A 341 -12.43 8.73 44.72
CA SER A 341 -12.30 7.61 45.65
C SER A 341 -11.81 6.32 44.97
N ASN A 342 -11.60 6.33 43.67
CA ASN A 342 -11.22 5.17 42.84
C ASN A 342 -12.19 3.97 43.06
N THR A 343 -13.48 4.26 43.23
CA THR A 343 -14.53 3.26 43.44
C THR A 343 -15.25 2.95 42.13
N VAL A 344 -15.72 1.71 41.99
CA VAL A 344 -16.44 1.25 40.78
C VAL A 344 -17.88 1.77 40.81
N VAL A 345 -18.36 2.32 39.71
CA VAL A 345 -19.74 2.72 39.53
C VAL A 345 -20.58 1.48 39.23
N SER A 346 -21.57 1.18 40.08
CA SER A 346 -22.44 0.03 39.87
C SER A 346 -23.63 0.36 38.97
N GLU A 347 -24.25 -0.67 38.37
CA GLU A 347 -25.48 -0.51 37.57
C GLU A 347 -26.59 0.13 38.39
N THR A 348 -26.63 -0.11 39.69
CA THR A 348 -27.60 0.45 40.61
C THR A 348 -27.38 1.96 40.78
N ASP A 349 -26.15 2.41 40.85
CA ASP A 349 -25.82 3.84 40.96
C ASP A 349 -26.26 4.60 39.73
N ILE A 350 -26.02 4.02 38.53
CA ILE A 350 -26.46 4.59 37.26
C ILE A 350 -27.99 4.66 37.16
N LYS A 351 -28.68 3.59 37.54
CA LYS A 351 -30.17 3.60 37.59
C LYS A 351 -30.71 4.67 38.52
N ASN A 352 -30.16 4.77 39.72
CA ASN A 352 -30.56 5.77 40.71
C ASN A 352 -30.33 7.19 40.19
N PHE A 353 -29.24 7.44 39.50
CA PHE A 353 -28.97 8.74 38.86
C PHE A 353 -30.08 9.11 37.86
N PHE A 354 -30.39 8.21 36.93
CA PHE A 354 -31.42 8.52 35.91
C PHE A 354 -32.82 8.58 36.52
N ASP A 355 -33.16 7.76 37.50
CA ASP A 355 -34.48 7.80 38.15
C ASP A 355 -34.68 9.06 38.98
N SER A 356 -33.63 9.61 39.59
CA SER A 356 -33.70 10.89 40.31
C SER A 356 -33.82 12.10 39.39
N HIS A 357 -33.57 11.96 38.10
CA HIS A 357 -33.62 13.03 37.11
C HIS A 357 -34.72 12.88 36.06
N LYS A 358 -35.60 11.88 36.18
CA LYS A 358 -36.83 11.75 35.40
C LYS A 358 -37.89 12.73 35.95
N LYS A 359 -37.79 14.00 35.55
CA LYS A 359 -38.86 14.97 35.72
C LYS A 359 -39.02 15.82 34.45
#